data_45879e4b40c950b31de9453877325569
#
_entry.id   45879e4b40c950b31de9453877325569
#
_cell.length_a   1.000
_cell.length_b   1.000
_cell.length_c   1.000
_cell.angle_alpha   90.00
_cell.angle_beta   90.00
_cell.angle_gamma   90.00
#
_symmetry.space_group_name_H-M   'P 1'
#
loop_
_entity.id
_entity.type
_entity.pdbx_description
1 polymer ?
#
loop_
_entity_poly.entity_id
_entity_poly.type
_entity_poly.pdbx_seq_one_letter_code
_entity_poly.pdbx_strand_id
1 'polypeptide(L)'
;TEDTPFLIAVLSNDTDTDNSGSTLSITGLTQPATGATLSISGQSVLVTPLANYCGLTPVSFTYQVADGSGGLSNIATASFAFTCVNDTPIAVNDTDATGRNTPVLVDVKSNDIDPDHTYGQLTITGLTNGALGTTSLSGSSVLFTPTPALCGTGNFTYQVEDGSGATSNIATGTITINCSNTAPTAVNDTAIVTEDSVGNTINLTGNDTDPDFGDTLSIDSIVSSTTNGLLTISGSDMVIYSPDA
;
A
#
# COMPACT_ATOMS: atom_id res chain seq x y z
N THR A 1 23.60 14.05 -16.66
CA THR A 1 22.51 13.65 -15.74
C THR A 1 22.35 12.14 -15.82
N GLU A 2 21.81 11.54 -14.79
CA GLU A 2 21.31 10.17 -14.85
C GLU A 2 20.17 10.08 -15.88
N ASP A 3 19.78 8.87 -16.26
CA ASP A 3 18.70 8.54 -17.20
C ASP A 3 18.87 9.08 -18.64
N THR A 4 19.89 9.89 -18.90
CA THR A 4 20.11 10.45 -20.22
C THR A 4 21.46 9.98 -20.79
N PRO A 5 21.46 9.22 -21.91
CA PRO A 5 22.71 8.82 -22.58
C PRO A 5 23.50 10.03 -23.06
N PHE A 6 24.82 9.95 -23.00
CA PHE A 6 25.73 10.98 -23.46
C PHE A 6 27.01 10.41 -24.06
N LEU A 7 27.74 11.23 -24.81
CA LEU A 7 29.00 10.86 -25.45
C LEU A 7 30.18 11.44 -24.69
N ILE A 8 31.26 10.62 -24.55
CA ILE A 8 32.57 11.06 -24.10
C ILE A 8 33.53 10.98 -25.29
N ALA A 9 34.07 12.12 -25.67
CA ALA A 9 35.05 12.21 -26.76
C ALA A 9 36.45 11.83 -26.22
N VAL A 10 36.67 10.53 -25.98
CA VAL A 10 37.89 10.02 -25.33
C VAL A 10 39.14 10.23 -26.18
N LEU A 11 39.01 10.33 -27.50
CA LEU A 11 40.16 10.53 -28.41
C LEU A 11 40.58 12.00 -28.56
N SER A 12 39.88 12.94 -27.94
CA SER A 12 40.12 14.37 -28.17
C SER A 12 41.47 14.90 -27.66
N ASN A 13 42.09 14.17 -26.74
CA ASN A 13 43.40 14.46 -26.14
C ASN A 13 44.48 13.40 -26.47
N ASP A 14 44.09 12.41 -27.25
CA ASP A 14 45.06 11.38 -27.68
C ASP A 14 45.82 11.86 -28.91
N THR A 15 47.09 11.46 -29.00
CA THR A 15 47.99 11.87 -30.07
C THR A 15 48.74 10.68 -30.65
N ASP A 16 49.03 10.74 -31.92
CA ASP A 16 49.88 9.83 -32.63
C ASP A 16 50.92 10.64 -33.45
N THR A 17 52.17 10.24 -33.43
CA THR A 17 53.25 10.98 -34.07
C THR A 17 53.25 10.82 -35.59
N ASP A 18 52.75 9.67 -36.06
CA ASP A 18 52.83 9.30 -37.48
C ASP A 18 51.47 9.42 -38.20
N ASN A 19 50.38 9.46 -37.41
CA ASN A 19 49.02 9.49 -37.92
C ASN A 19 48.25 10.70 -37.39
N SER A 20 47.39 11.26 -38.23
CA SER A 20 46.48 12.31 -37.79
C SER A 20 45.39 11.73 -36.87
N GLY A 21 44.86 12.51 -35.92
CA GLY A 21 43.82 12.07 -34.99
C GLY A 21 42.54 11.52 -35.65
N SER A 22 42.34 11.76 -36.95
CA SER A 22 41.20 11.23 -37.71
C SER A 22 41.32 9.72 -38.05
N THR A 23 42.50 9.13 -37.90
CA THR A 23 42.75 7.69 -38.13
C THR A 23 42.70 6.86 -36.85
N LEU A 24 42.64 7.51 -35.71
CA LEU A 24 42.55 6.83 -34.40
C LEU A 24 41.17 6.22 -34.18
N SER A 25 41.15 5.04 -33.58
CA SER A 25 39.94 4.31 -33.25
C SER A 25 40.03 3.74 -31.85
N ILE A 26 38.86 3.65 -31.18
CA ILE A 26 38.77 3.10 -29.83
C ILE A 26 38.74 1.59 -29.90
N THR A 27 39.54 0.94 -29.04
CA THR A 27 39.59 -0.52 -28.86
C THR A 27 39.73 -0.86 -27.37
N GLY A 28 39.65 -2.14 -27.01
CA GLY A 28 39.86 -2.57 -25.61
C GLY A 28 38.96 -1.91 -24.58
N LEU A 29 37.78 -1.43 -24.98
CA LEU A 29 36.82 -0.79 -24.08
C LEU A 29 36.35 -1.75 -23.01
N THR A 30 36.52 -1.40 -21.73
CA THR A 30 35.98 -2.15 -20.59
C THR A 30 34.65 -1.56 -20.13
N GLN A 31 33.78 -2.41 -19.58
CA GLN A 31 32.57 -1.96 -18.94
C GLN A 31 32.87 -1.52 -17.49
N PRO A 32 32.22 -0.48 -16.98
CA PRO A 32 32.30 -0.15 -15.57
C PRO A 32 31.60 -1.21 -14.71
N ALA A 33 32.00 -1.30 -13.45
CA ALA A 33 31.41 -2.28 -12.52
C ALA A 33 29.94 -1.99 -12.19
N THR A 34 29.54 -0.71 -12.22
CA THR A 34 28.19 -0.23 -11.87
C THR A 34 27.86 1.05 -12.64
N GLY A 35 26.60 1.42 -12.63
CA GLY A 35 26.09 2.75 -12.99
C GLY A 35 25.80 3.00 -14.46
N ALA A 36 26.45 2.32 -15.38
CA ALA A 36 26.21 2.52 -16.82
C ALA A 36 26.63 1.32 -17.66
N THR A 37 26.14 1.27 -18.88
CA THR A 37 26.69 0.45 -19.98
C THR A 37 27.37 1.34 -21.01
N LEU A 38 28.44 0.85 -21.61
CA LEU A 38 29.25 1.58 -22.58
C LEU A 38 29.25 0.90 -23.95
N SER A 39 29.20 1.74 -24.99
CA SER A 39 29.43 1.27 -26.37
C SER A 39 30.25 2.29 -27.17
N ILE A 40 30.96 1.79 -28.19
CA ILE A 40 31.72 2.67 -29.09
C ILE A 40 30.73 3.31 -30.09
N SER A 41 30.82 4.62 -30.25
CA SER A 41 30.03 5.42 -31.19
C SER A 41 30.98 6.33 -31.98
N GLY A 42 31.48 5.85 -33.11
CA GLY A 42 32.48 6.56 -33.88
C GLY A 42 33.78 6.74 -33.10
N GLN A 43 34.20 7.98 -32.88
CA GLN A 43 35.40 8.35 -32.11
C GLN A 43 35.10 8.65 -30.64
N SER A 44 33.89 8.32 -30.16
CA SER A 44 33.42 8.58 -28.81
C SER A 44 32.94 7.29 -28.15
N VAL A 45 32.83 7.33 -26.82
CA VAL A 45 32.18 6.29 -26.04
C VAL A 45 30.76 6.83 -25.69
N LEU A 46 29.73 6.10 -26.11
CA LEU A 46 28.36 6.32 -25.67
C LEU A 46 28.20 5.70 -24.28
N VAL A 47 27.84 6.52 -23.32
CA VAL A 47 27.47 6.12 -21.96
C VAL A 47 25.96 6.07 -21.88
N THR A 48 25.42 4.91 -21.53
CA THR A 48 23.99 4.73 -21.24
C THR A 48 23.86 4.45 -19.75
N PRO A 49 23.35 5.42 -18.95
CA PRO A 49 23.13 5.22 -17.52
C PRO A 49 22.21 4.04 -17.25
N LEU A 50 22.38 3.38 -16.11
CA LEU A 50 21.35 2.50 -15.58
C LEU A 50 20.22 3.38 -15.01
N ALA A 51 18.98 2.97 -15.21
CA ALA A 51 17.83 3.72 -14.74
C ALA A 51 17.94 4.05 -13.24
N ASN A 52 17.67 5.29 -12.89
CA ASN A 52 17.67 5.79 -11.52
C ASN A 52 19.01 5.57 -10.78
N TYR A 53 20.15 5.56 -11.50
CA TYR A 53 21.46 5.39 -10.86
C TYR A 53 22.06 6.74 -10.47
N CYS A 54 21.91 7.12 -9.24
CA CYS A 54 22.54 8.29 -8.63
C CYS A 54 23.73 7.91 -7.75
N GLY A 55 24.85 7.53 -8.38
CA GLY A 55 26.11 7.24 -7.66
C GLY A 55 26.94 8.49 -7.41
N LEU A 56 27.25 8.78 -6.14
CA LEU A 56 28.08 9.93 -5.73
C LEU A 56 29.56 9.74 -6.09
N THR A 57 30.00 8.53 -6.45
CA THR A 57 31.41 8.24 -6.81
C THR A 57 31.56 8.23 -8.32
N PRO A 58 32.66 8.83 -8.85
CA PRO A 58 32.93 8.76 -10.28
C PRO A 58 33.01 7.31 -10.79
N VAL A 59 32.34 7.05 -11.90
CA VAL A 59 32.39 5.79 -12.63
C VAL A 59 33.59 5.83 -13.57
N SER A 60 34.38 4.78 -13.61
CA SER A 60 35.58 4.71 -14.46
C SER A 60 35.55 3.49 -15.38
N PHE A 61 36.21 3.63 -16.52
CA PHE A 61 36.44 2.58 -17.51
C PHE A 61 37.80 2.74 -18.13
N THR A 62 38.29 1.70 -18.79
CA THR A 62 39.56 1.75 -19.51
C THR A 62 39.34 1.50 -21.00
N TYR A 63 40.23 2.05 -21.80
CA TYR A 63 40.25 1.85 -23.25
C TYR A 63 41.70 1.89 -23.79
N GLN A 64 41.87 1.47 -25.01
CA GLN A 64 43.07 1.65 -25.80
C GLN A 64 42.73 2.31 -27.13
N VAL A 65 43.70 2.90 -27.75
CA VAL A 65 43.56 3.51 -29.06
C VAL A 65 44.39 2.68 -30.05
N ALA A 66 43.77 2.41 -31.20
CA ALA A 66 44.45 1.82 -32.35
C ALA A 66 44.65 2.88 -33.42
N ASP A 67 45.83 2.92 -34.04
CA ASP A 67 46.08 3.65 -35.27
C ASP A 67 45.57 2.85 -36.48
N GLY A 68 45.48 3.46 -37.64
CA GLY A 68 45.10 2.77 -38.89
C GLY A 68 46.17 1.80 -39.43
N SER A 69 47.36 1.72 -38.80
CA SER A 69 48.51 0.96 -39.25
C SER A 69 48.80 -0.29 -38.38
N GLY A 70 48.02 -0.52 -37.34
CA GLY A 70 48.11 -1.71 -36.46
C GLY A 70 48.85 -1.49 -35.15
N GLY A 71 49.20 -0.24 -34.80
CA GLY A 71 49.76 0.12 -33.51
C GLY A 71 48.63 0.26 -32.45
N LEU A 72 48.94 -0.11 -31.18
CA LEU A 72 48.06 0.03 -30.02
C LEU A 72 48.71 0.93 -28.97
N SER A 73 47.94 1.80 -28.37
CA SER A 73 48.35 2.65 -27.25
C SER A 73 48.53 1.85 -25.95
N ASN A 74 49.07 2.49 -24.94
CA ASN A 74 48.89 2.07 -23.55
C ASN A 74 47.37 2.09 -23.18
N ILE A 75 47.06 1.40 -22.08
CA ILE A 75 45.68 1.47 -21.49
C ILE A 75 45.49 2.83 -20.85
N ALA A 76 44.46 3.55 -21.27
CA ALA A 76 44.01 4.82 -20.69
C ALA A 76 42.76 4.60 -19.83
N THR A 77 42.58 5.47 -18.84
CA THR A 77 41.41 5.46 -17.98
C THR A 77 40.61 6.76 -18.17
N ALA A 78 39.31 6.63 -18.39
CA ALA A 78 38.37 7.73 -18.38
C ALA A 78 37.39 7.59 -17.20
N SER A 79 36.93 8.70 -16.67
CA SER A 79 35.97 8.72 -15.60
C SER A 79 34.89 9.79 -15.83
N PHE A 80 33.71 9.55 -15.33
CA PHE A 80 32.60 10.48 -15.35
C PHE A 80 31.76 10.36 -14.07
N ALA A 81 30.98 11.37 -13.76
CA ALA A 81 30.03 11.37 -12.64
C ALA A 81 28.63 11.69 -13.15
N PHE A 82 27.65 11.15 -12.50
CA PHE A 82 26.25 11.52 -12.75
C PHE A 82 25.87 12.76 -11.92
N THR A 83 24.99 13.58 -12.48
CA THR A 83 24.24 14.57 -11.73
C THR A 83 22.88 13.94 -11.46
N CYS A 84 22.54 13.76 -10.20
CA CYS A 84 21.29 13.20 -9.76
C CYS A 84 20.13 14.16 -10.11
N VAL A 85 19.06 13.58 -10.56
CA VAL A 85 17.76 14.24 -10.79
C VAL A 85 16.77 13.54 -9.89
N ASN A 86 15.92 14.28 -9.20
CA ASN A 86 14.93 13.67 -8.33
C ASN A 86 13.91 12.87 -9.12
N ASP A 87 13.76 11.61 -8.80
CA ASP A 87 12.70 10.73 -9.31
C ASP A 87 11.44 10.85 -8.45
N THR A 88 10.28 10.53 -9.02
CA THR A 88 9.03 10.51 -8.25
C THR A 88 8.88 9.21 -7.50
N PRO A 89 8.41 9.26 -6.24
CA PRO A 89 8.11 8.04 -5.49
C PRO A 89 6.96 7.25 -6.10
N ILE A 90 6.93 5.97 -5.83
CA ILE A 90 5.87 5.05 -6.24
C ILE A 90 5.18 4.53 -4.99
N ALA A 91 3.92 4.91 -4.80
CA ALA A 91 3.08 4.37 -3.75
C ALA A 91 2.43 3.05 -4.19
N VAL A 92 2.47 2.06 -3.31
CA VAL A 92 1.96 0.70 -3.52
C VAL A 92 0.78 0.45 -2.59
N ASN A 93 -0.28 -0.19 -3.10
CA ASN A 93 -1.48 -0.47 -2.31
C ASN A 93 -1.19 -1.31 -1.08
N ASP A 94 -1.92 -1.04 0.01
CA ASP A 94 -1.81 -1.72 1.29
C ASP A 94 -3.07 -2.50 1.64
N THR A 95 -2.90 -3.47 2.51
CA THR A 95 -4.00 -4.22 3.10
C THR A 95 -3.76 -4.44 4.59
N ASP A 96 -4.80 -4.29 5.40
CA ASP A 96 -4.76 -4.59 6.82
C ASP A 96 -6.13 -5.09 7.30
N ALA A 97 -6.25 -5.49 8.56
CA ALA A 97 -7.48 -5.98 9.14
C ALA A 97 -7.66 -5.48 10.57
N THR A 98 -8.91 -5.27 10.94
CA THR A 98 -9.27 -4.87 12.31
C THR A 98 -10.60 -5.51 12.72
N GLY A 99 -10.95 -5.40 14.01
CA GLY A 99 -12.27 -5.75 14.50
C GLY A 99 -13.28 -4.63 14.31
N ARG A 100 -14.57 -4.95 14.38
CA ARG A 100 -15.65 -3.97 14.44
C ARG A 100 -15.37 -2.95 15.56
N ASN A 101 -15.59 -1.67 15.29
CA ASN A 101 -15.39 -0.56 16.24
C ASN A 101 -13.93 -0.39 16.75
N THR A 102 -12.96 -1.09 16.20
CA THR A 102 -11.56 -1.05 16.65
C THR A 102 -10.71 -0.29 15.64
N PRO A 103 -10.16 0.88 15.97
CA PRO A 103 -9.23 1.58 15.09
C PRO A 103 -7.94 0.76 14.85
N VAL A 104 -7.33 0.92 13.67
CA VAL A 104 -6.07 0.27 13.29
C VAL A 104 -5.08 1.30 12.72
N LEU A 105 -3.81 1.15 13.07
CA LEU A 105 -2.70 1.93 12.49
C LEU A 105 -2.13 1.16 11.32
N VAL A 106 -2.18 1.76 10.14
CA VAL A 106 -1.67 1.17 8.89
C VAL A 106 -0.36 1.87 8.51
N ASP A 107 0.72 1.11 8.41
CA ASP A 107 2.00 1.62 7.91
C ASP A 107 2.03 1.55 6.38
N VAL A 108 1.38 2.53 5.76
CA VAL A 108 1.18 2.60 4.31
C VAL A 108 2.46 2.87 3.51
N LYS A 109 3.55 3.29 4.16
CA LYS A 109 4.81 3.57 3.47
C LYS A 109 5.76 2.38 3.39
N SER A 110 5.47 1.29 4.09
CA SER A 110 6.41 0.18 4.27
C SER A 110 6.80 -0.54 2.97
N ASN A 111 5.95 -0.48 1.95
CA ASN A 111 6.11 -1.08 0.63
C ASN A 111 6.28 -0.04 -0.49
N ASP A 112 6.25 1.26 -0.16
CA ASP A 112 6.47 2.35 -1.10
C ASP A 112 7.95 2.45 -1.47
N ILE A 113 8.23 2.89 -2.68
CA ILE A 113 9.57 2.91 -3.27
C ILE A 113 9.88 4.31 -3.77
N ASP A 114 11.09 4.76 -3.48
CA ASP A 114 11.68 5.96 -4.07
C ASP A 114 13.14 5.68 -4.42
N PRO A 115 13.58 5.96 -5.67
CA PRO A 115 14.97 5.71 -6.08
C PRO A 115 15.99 6.56 -5.31
N ASP A 116 15.63 7.77 -4.93
CA ASP A 116 16.54 8.76 -4.32
C ASP A 116 16.41 8.88 -2.83
N HIS A 117 15.26 8.48 -2.26
CA HIS A 117 14.91 8.69 -0.87
C HIS A 117 14.60 7.39 -0.15
N THR A 118 14.95 7.36 1.12
CA THR A 118 14.61 6.23 1.99
C THR A 118 13.19 6.39 2.56
N TYR A 119 12.59 5.29 2.98
CA TYR A 119 11.31 5.23 3.70
C TYR A 119 11.09 6.37 4.72
N GLY A 120 12.13 6.73 5.49
CA GLY A 120 12.06 7.77 6.52
C GLY A 120 11.90 9.19 5.97
N GLN A 121 12.19 9.40 4.69
CA GLN A 121 12.11 10.71 4.03
C GLN A 121 10.78 10.92 3.31
N LEU A 122 10.00 9.84 3.09
CA LEU A 122 8.68 9.93 2.50
C LEU A 122 7.65 10.45 3.52
N THR A 123 6.79 11.34 3.10
CA THR A 123 5.69 11.89 3.89
C THR A 123 4.34 11.55 3.26
N ILE A 124 3.35 11.19 4.09
CA ILE A 124 2.00 10.88 3.60
C ILE A 124 1.27 12.18 3.26
N THR A 125 0.70 12.23 2.06
CA THR A 125 -0.10 13.35 1.56
C THR A 125 -1.35 12.83 0.84
N GLY A 126 -2.25 13.70 0.40
CA GLY A 126 -3.43 13.32 -0.39
C GLY A 126 -4.37 12.31 0.31
N LEU A 127 -4.32 12.21 1.65
CA LEU A 127 -5.11 11.25 2.40
C LEU A 127 -6.60 11.58 2.27
N THR A 128 -7.40 10.59 1.86
CA THR A 128 -8.86 10.72 1.73
C THR A 128 -9.57 9.61 2.48
N ASN A 129 -10.79 9.90 2.94
CA ASN A 129 -11.67 8.87 3.46
C ASN A 129 -12.32 8.11 2.31
N GLY A 130 -12.50 6.82 2.51
CA GLY A 130 -13.24 5.95 1.59
C GLY A 130 -14.48 5.35 2.24
N ALA A 131 -14.77 4.09 1.93
CA ALA A 131 -15.91 3.37 2.47
C ALA A 131 -15.65 2.85 3.89
N LEU A 132 -16.70 2.75 4.69
CA LEU A 132 -16.76 2.09 5.99
C LEU A 132 -15.81 2.62 7.09
N GLY A 133 -15.26 3.82 6.94
CA GLY A 133 -14.41 4.39 7.98
C GLY A 133 -13.92 5.80 7.67
N THR A 134 -13.21 6.36 8.64
CA THR A 134 -12.51 7.64 8.51
C THR A 134 -11.03 7.47 8.75
N THR A 135 -10.22 8.34 8.18
CA THR A 135 -8.76 8.31 8.31
C THR A 135 -8.21 9.60 8.91
N SER A 136 -7.11 9.46 9.65
CA SER A 136 -6.30 10.58 10.10
C SER A 136 -4.83 10.18 10.13
N LEU A 137 -3.92 11.16 10.03
CA LEU A 137 -2.50 10.91 10.22
C LEU A 137 -2.19 10.68 11.70
N SER A 138 -1.37 9.67 11.98
CA SER A 138 -0.86 9.37 13.31
C SER A 138 0.65 9.10 13.22
N GLY A 139 1.44 10.13 13.40
CA GLY A 139 2.88 10.07 13.14
C GLY A 139 3.17 9.80 11.66
N SER A 140 3.87 8.71 11.38
CA SER A 140 4.22 8.25 10.01
C SER A 140 3.25 7.23 9.42
N SER A 141 2.10 6.98 10.07
CA SER A 141 1.10 5.98 9.69
C SER A 141 -0.27 6.61 9.53
N VAL A 142 -1.19 5.87 8.93
CA VAL A 142 -2.61 6.23 8.83
C VAL A 142 -3.38 5.51 9.93
N LEU A 143 -4.08 6.25 10.77
CA LEU A 143 -5.08 5.70 11.68
C LEU A 143 -6.41 5.58 10.92
N PHE A 144 -6.85 4.36 10.67
CA PHE A 144 -8.19 4.07 10.15
C PHE A 144 -9.14 3.76 11.31
N THR A 145 -10.25 4.48 11.36
CA THR A 145 -11.31 4.29 12.36
C THR A 145 -12.57 3.79 11.66
N PRO A 146 -12.96 2.52 11.88
CA PRO A 146 -14.18 1.97 11.28
C PRO A 146 -15.43 2.77 11.64
N THR A 147 -16.37 2.88 10.72
CA THR A 147 -17.72 3.37 11.01
C THR A 147 -18.38 2.43 12.02
N PRO A 148 -18.95 2.94 13.11
CA PRO A 148 -19.54 2.11 14.15
C PRO A 148 -20.56 1.11 13.58
N ALA A 149 -20.52 -0.10 14.11
CA ALA A 149 -21.44 -1.19 13.78
C ALA A 149 -21.32 -1.81 12.38
N LEU A 150 -20.51 -1.27 11.50
CA LEU A 150 -20.33 -1.80 10.14
C LEU A 150 -19.14 -2.76 10.07
N CYS A 151 -19.27 -3.74 9.19
CA CYS A 151 -18.24 -4.73 8.85
C CYS A 151 -18.13 -4.86 7.34
N GLY A 152 -17.06 -5.50 6.89
CA GLY A 152 -16.78 -5.69 5.48
C GLY A 152 -15.46 -5.04 5.08
N THR A 153 -15.35 -4.59 3.85
CA THR A 153 -14.12 -4.00 3.32
C THR A 153 -14.23 -2.48 3.30
N GLY A 154 -13.48 -1.83 4.20
CA GLY A 154 -13.24 -0.38 4.17
C GLY A 154 -12.06 -0.05 3.27
N ASN A 155 -11.96 1.20 2.85
CA ASN A 155 -10.82 1.69 2.09
C ASN A 155 -10.56 3.18 2.35
N PHE A 156 -9.40 3.63 1.90
CA PHE A 156 -8.98 5.02 1.81
C PHE A 156 -7.95 5.16 0.70
N THR A 157 -7.64 6.38 0.28
CA THR A 157 -6.54 6.62 -0.65
C THR A 157 -5.50 7.55 -0.04
N TYR A 158 -4.27 7.42 -0.51
CA TYR A 158 -3.16 8.26 -0.10
C TYR A 158 -2.15 8.43 -1.24
N GLN A 159 -1.23 9.34 -1.06
CA GLN A 159 -0.03 9.53 -1.84
C GLN A 159 1.14 9.72 -0.88
N VAL A 160 2.35 9.55 -1.35
CA VAL A 160 3.55 9.96 -0.62
C VAL A 160 4.27 11.06 -1.39
N GLU A 161 4.92 11.93 -0.65
CA GLU A 161 5.77 13.00 -1.15
C GLU A 161 7.18 12.78 -0.63
N ASP A 162 8.18 12.94 -1.50
CA ASP A 162 9.59 12.82 -1.16
C ASP A 162 10.14 14.09 -0.51
N GLY A 163 11.42 14.05 -0.08
CA GLY A 163 12.10 15.19 0.52
C GLY A 163 12.37 16.36 -0.45
N SER A 164 12.17 16.15 -1.75
CA SER A 164 12.36 17.15 -2.82
C SER A 164 11.03 17.74 -3.32
N GLY A 165 9.89 17.24 -2.85
CA GLY A 165 8.55 17.73 -3.16
C GLY A 165 7.86 17.04 -4.35
N ALA A 166 8.40 15.93 -4.86
CA ALA A 166 7.69 15.14 -5.86
C ALA A 166 6.67 14.20 -5.19
N THR A 167 5.50 14.07 -5.81
CA THR A 167 4.36 13.32 -5.27
C THR A 167 4.12 12.06 -6.09
N SER A 168 3.86 10.93 -5.43
CA SER A 168 3.61 9.63 -6.04
C SER A 168 2.28 9.55 -6.81
N ASN A 169 2.05 8.41 -7.47
CA ASN A 169 0.72 7.96 -7.84
C ASN A 169 -0.18 7.82 -6.60
N ILE A 170 -1.51 7.79 -6.82
CA ILE A 170 -2.48 7.47 -5.77
C ILE A 170 -2.45 5.96 -5.49
N ALA A 171 -2.32 5.60 -4.22
CA ALA A 171 -2.45 4.23 -3.72
C ALA A 171 -3.69 4.09 -2.83
N THR A 172 -4.14 2.85 -2.65
CA THR A 172 -5.32 2.50 -1.86
C THR A 172 -4.93 1.62 -0.69
N GLY A 173 -5.30 2.05 0.52
CA GLY A 173 -5.32 1.18 1.70
C GLY A 173 -6.67 0.47 1.80
N THR A 174 -6.66 -0.85 1.91
CA THR A 174 -7.86 -1.69 2.02
C THR A 174 -7.88 -2.36 3.39
N ILE A 175 -8.95 -2.15 4.14
CA ILE A 175 -9.07 -2.64 5.52
C ILE A 175 -10.22 -3.64 5.62
N THR A 176 -9.90 -4.87 6.02
CA THR A 176 -10.93 -5.87 6.36
C THR A 176 -11.43 -5.66 7.78
N ILE A 177 -12.67 -5.23 7.92
CA ILE A 177 -13.33 -5.05 9.21
C ILE A 177 -14.07 -6.35 9.56
N ASN A 178 -13.50 -7.11 10.49
CA ASN A 178 -14.03 -8.40 10.91
C ASN A 178 -15.22 -8.23 11.85
N CYS A 179 -16.31 -8.97 11.59
CA CYS A 179 -17.41 -9.14 12.52
C CYS A 179 -17.19 -10.40 13.36
N SER A 180 -17.11 -10.25 14.66
CA SER A 180 -17.36 -11.34 15.60
C SER A 180 -18.79 -11.20 16.12
N ASN A 181 -19.61 -12.22 15.97
CA ASN A 181 -20.95 -12.25 16.55
C ASN A 181 -20.87 -12.64 18.04
N THR A 182 -21.48 -11.84 18.89
CA THR A 182 -21.65 -12.09 20.31
C THR A 182 -23.10 -12.52 20.57
N ALA A 183 -23.30 -13.54 21.37
CA ALA A 183 -24.67 -13.98 21.65
C ALA A 183 -25.47 -12.92 22.40
N PRO A 184 -26.79 -12.77 22.13
CA PRO A 184 -27.66 -11.87 22.85
C PRO A 184 -27.81 -12.29 24.32
N THR A 185 -28.23 -11.32 25.14
CA THR A 185 -28.59 -11.52 26.53
C THR A 185 -30.10 -11.38 26.69
N ALA A 186 -30.76 -12.47 27.04
CA ALA A 186 -32.17 -12.49 27.35
C ALA A 186 -32.42 -12.12 28.82
N VAL A 187 -33.41 -11.28 29.05
CA VAL A 187 -33.86 -10.83 30.36
C VAL A 187 -35.29 -11.34 30.65
N ASN A 188 -35.52 -11.80 31.86
CA ASN A 188 -36.82 -12.37 32.21
C ASN A 188 -37.96 -11.39 32.02
N ASP A 189 -39.04 -11.87 31.41
CA ASP A 189 -40.30 -11.13 31.22
C ASP A 189 -41.39 -11.58 32.21
N THR A 190 -42.32 -10.70 32.45
CA THR A 190 -43.53 -10.99 33.23
C THR A 190 -44.74 -10.41 32.55
N ALA A 191 -45.81 -11.17 32.49
CA ALA A 191 -47.11 -10.69 32.00
C ALA A 191 -48.23 -11.16 32.93
N ILE A 192 -49.30 -10.37 32.98
CA ILE A 192 -50.53 -10.73 33.71
C ILE A 192 -51.61 -10.94 32.65
N VAL A 193 -52.22 -12.10 32.66
CA VAL A 193 -53.33 -12.44 31.78
C VAL A 193 -54.57 -12.83 32.58
N THR A 194 -55.75 -12.63 32.02
CA THR A 194 -57.00 -13.02 32.66
C THR A 194 -57.28 -14.51 32.40
N GLU A 195 -57.79 -15.23 33.37
CA GLU A 195 -58.25 -16.60 33.20
C GLU A 195 -59.32 -16.66 32.06
N ASP A 196 -59.42 -17.78 31.40
CA ASP A 196 -60.32 -18.00 30.26
C ASP A 196 -60.09 -17.06 29.05
N SER A 197 -59.08 -16.22 29.09
CA SER A 197 -58.71 -15.37 27.93
C SER A 197 -57.97 -16.17 26.87
N VAL A 198 -58.08 -15.79 25.61
CA VAL A 198 -57.40 -16.43 24.49
C VAL A 198 -56.58 -15.44 23.69
N GLY A 199 -55.46 -15.90 23.18
CA GLY A 199 -54.67 -15.09 22.24
C GLY A 199 -53.92 -13.91 22.86
N ASN A 200 -53.51 -14.01 24.14
CA ASN A 200 -52.72 -12.95 24.79
C ASN A 200 -51.36 -12.84 24.20
N THR A 201 -51.03 -11.72 23.58
CA THR A 201 -49.72 -11.46 23.00
C THR A 201 -48.77 -10.90 24.05
N ILE A 202 -47.59 -11.50 24.15
CA ILE A 202 -46.52 -11.09 25.10
C ILE A 202 -45.27 -10.85 24.28
N ASN A 203 -44.70 -9.65 24.39
CA ASN A 203 -43.41 -9.34 23.80
C ASN A 203 -42.31 -9.89 24.71
N LEU A 204 -41.43 -10.74 24.22
CA LEU A 204 -40.33 -11.35 24.98
C LEU A 204 -38.96 -10.79 24.65
N THR A 205 -38.83 -9.98 23.60
CA THR A 205 -37.53 -9.41 23.20
C THR A 205 -37.38 -7.93 23.56
N GLY A 206 -38.41 -7.33 24.15
CA GLY A 206 -38.47 -5.88 24.38
C GLY A 206 -37.46 -5.34 25.41
N ASN A 207 -36.99 -6.18 26.33
CA ASN A 207 -35.97 -5.86 27.35
C ASN A 207 -34.67 -6.61 27.15
N ASP A 208 -34.57 -7.42 26.10
CA ASP A 208 -33.37 -8.15 25.71
C ASP A 208 -32.36 -7.23 25.02
N THR A 209 -31.11 -7.61 25.07
CA THR A 209 -30.04 -6.82 24.47
C THR A 209 -29.07 -7.69 23.67
N ASP A 210 -28.60 -7.15 22.56
CA ASP A 210 -27.48 -7.71 21.81
C ASP A 210 -26.31 -6.73 21.82
N PRO A 211 -25.09 -7.16 22.15
CA PRO A 211 -23.91 -6.29 22.06
C PRO A 211 -23.56 -5.88 20.63
N ASP A 212 -24.02 -6.64 19.63
CA ASP A 212 -23.72 -6.40 18.22
C ASP A 212 -24.78 -5.46 17.63
N PHE A 213 -24.43 -4.18 17.54
CA PHE A 213 -25.32 -3.13 17.08
C PHE A 213 -25.88 -3.43 15.68
N GLY A 214 -27.19 -3.36 15.56
CA GLY A 214 -27.92 -3.58 14.30
C GLY A 214 -28.43 -5.00 14.12
N ASP A 215 -28.08 -5.91 15.01
CA ASP A 215 -28.67 -7.25 15.01
C ASP A 215 -30.11 -7.19 15.51
N THR A 216 -30.96 -7.99 14.89
CA THR A 216 -32.38 -8.08 15.26
C THR A 216 -32.59 -9.33 16.09
N LEU A 217 -33.16 -9.14 17.30
CA LEU A 217 -33.50 -10.24 18.17
C LEU A 217 -34.74 -10.98 17.64
N SER A 218 -34.75 -12.27 17.81
CA SER A 218 -35.92 -13.10 17.49
C SER A 218 -36.01 -14.30 18.43
N ILE A 219 -37.27 -14.73 18.68
CA ILE A 219 -37.53 -15.95 19.42
C ILE A 219 -37.29 -17.14 18.50
N ASP A 220 -36.28 -17.95 18.81
CA ASP A 220 -35.96 -19.15 18.02
C ASP A 220 -36.93 -20.31 18.35
N SER A 221 -37.10 -20.59 19.63
CA SER A 221 -37.88 -21.75 20.07
C SER A 221 -38.42 -21.58 21.50
N ILE A 222 -39.47 -22.31 21.83
CA ILE A 222 -39.95 -22.48 23.19
C ILE A 222 -39.33 -23.73 23.78
N VAL A 223 -38.40 -23.59 24.73
CA VAL A 223 -37.62 -24.68 25.32
C VAL A 223 -38.39 -25.49 26.35
N SER A 224 -39.36 -24.86 27.02
CA SER A 224 -40.30 -25.49 27.91
C SER A 224 -41.64 -24.76 27.92
N SER A 225 -42.75 -25.50 27.97
CA SER A 225 -44.08 -24.93 28.04
C SER A 225 -44.60 -24.90 29.45
N THR A 226 -45.59 -24.05 29.68
CA THR A 226 -46.32 -24.01 30.98
C THR A 226 -47.22 -25.25 31.12
N THR A 227 -47.62 -25.53 32.34
CA THR A 227 -48.57 -26.62 32.68
C THR A 227 -50.02 -26.16 32.61
N ASN A 228 -50.30 -24.85 32.41
CA ASN A 228 -51.63 -24.25 32.59
C ASN A 228 -52.03 -23.40 31.38
N GLY A 229 -51.79 -23.87 30.18
CA GLY A 229 -52.15 -23.16 28.97
C GLY A 229 -51.31 -23.47 27.74
N LEU A 230 -51.71 -22.92 26.60
CA LEU A 230 -51.01 -23.08 25.31
C LEU A 230 -50.16 -21.85 25.02
N LEU A 231 -48.90 -22.10 24.69
CA LEU A 231 -47.95 -21.06 24.27
C LEU A 231 -47.48 -21.35 22.83
N THR A 232 -47.55 -20.34 21.96
CA THR A 232 -47.08 -20.42 20.56
C THR A 232 -46.31 -19.16 20.18
N ILE A 233 -45.29 -19.30 19.32
CA ILE A 233 -44.54 -18.17 18.78
C ILE A 233 -45.39 -17.47 17.73
N SER A 234 -45.44 -16.14 17.78
CA SER A 234 -46.15 -15.28 16.83
C SER A 234 -45.27 -14.13 16.35
N GLY A 235 -44.68 -14.32 15.18
CA GLY A 235 -43.69 -13.37 14.65
C GLY A 235 -42.27 -13.61 15.20
N SER A 236 -41.45 -12.59 15.17
CA SER A 236 -40.05 -12.64 15.63
C SER A 236 -39.89 -12.36 17.14
N ASP A 237 -40.78 -11.61 17.74
CA ASP A 237 -40.57 -10.96 19.03
C ASP A 237 -41.70 -11.27 20.06
N MET A 238 -42.76 -11.97 19.64
CA MET A 238 -43.95 -12.21 20.48
C MET A 238 -44.26 -13.69 20.62
N VAL A 239 -44.87 -14.02 21.71
CA VAL A 239 -45.62 -15.27 21.93
C VAL A 239 -47.08 -15.00 22.17
N ILE A 240 -47.92 -15.96 21.77
CA ILE A 240 -49.36 -15.98 22.10
C ILE A 240 -49.55 -17.00 23.19
N TYR A 241 -50.17 -16.57 24.28
CA TYR A 241 -50.53 -17.41 25.41
C TYR A 241 -52.03 -17.48 25.59
N SER A 242 -52.55 -18.67 25.76
CA SER A 242 -53.97 -18.93 26.09
C SER A 242 -54.02 -19.82 27.34
N PRO A 243 -54.45 -19.30 28.51
CA PRO A 243 -54.64 -20.11 29.72
C PRO A 243 -55.64 -21.25 29.47
N ASP A 244 -55.47 -22.33 30.24
CA ASP A 244 -56.50 -23.38 30.35
C ASP A 244 -57.69 -22.83 31.09
N ALA A 245 -58.91 -23.38 30.83
CA ALA A 245 -60.16 -23.03 31.46
C ALA A 245 -60.20 -23.46 32.93
#